data_b37b2bfe3e7bfa169a23dc50e37cc357
#
_entry.id   b37b2bfe3e7bfa169a23dc50e37cc357
#
_cell.length_a   1.000
_cell.length_b   1.000
_cell.length_c   1.000
_cell.angle_alpha   90.00
_cell.angle_beta   90.00
_cell.angle_gamma   90.00
#
_symmetry.space_group_name_H-M   'P 1'
#
loop_
_entity.id
_entity.type
_entity.pdbx_description
1 polymer ?
#
loop_
_entity_poly.entity_id
_entity_poly.type
_entity_poly.pdbx_seq_one_letter_code
_entity_poly.pdbx_strand_id
1 'polypeptide(L)'
;FKFDPIKDYIKNLIESGIIIIPNSSKTEKEIDKFNEELGIKLPYISENGSSIHGLNLINSNFPNKIILSREKEELLKVFESKVPENIINKCLLISKLDKKKQEKIFGQKDKKLKDVLDRKYTLPFLFTGEKKEKNRLLKILNANSLTLQEGGRVSNLCDNVDKVKSMNKVIRILKKTEDKIKTIAVGDNYNDLDMLKNSDVPCLVFNDQFKLDQINIANLVFSNQPSPEGWADVIKMALAKLNYNV
;
A
#
# COMPACT_ATOMS: atom_id res chain seq x y z
N PHE A 1 -11.56 5.37 -2.94
CA PHE A 1 -12.53 4.62 -2.14
C PHE A 1 -13.61 5.58 -1.69
N LYS A 2 -14.88 5.16 -1.74
CA LYS A 2 -15.95 5.85 -1.03
C LYS A 2 -15.97 5.29 0.38
N PHE A 3 -15.62 6.09 1.37
CA PHE A 3 -15.63 5.69 2.78
C PHE A 3 -16.70 6.43 3.60
N ASP A 4 -17.51 7.25 2.92
CA ASP A 4 -18.56 8.03 3.56
C ASP A 4 -19.44 7.20 4.53
N PRO A 5 -19.88 5.96 4.20
CA PRO A 5 -20.72 5.17 5.08
C PRO A 5 -20.07 4.81 6.43
N ILE A 6 -18.74 4.78 6.49
CA ILE A 6 -17.98 4.40 7.69
C ILE A 6 -17.16 5.55 8.28
N LYS A 7 -17.33 6.76 7.76
CA LYS A 7 -16.54 7.94 8.16
C LYS A 7 -16.62 8.21 9.67
N ASP A 8 -17.81 8.18 10.22
CA ASP A 8 -18.03 8.43 11.65
C ASP A 8 -17.45 7.28 12.49
N TYR A 9 -17.54 6.04 12.01
CA TYR A 9 -16.90 4.90 12.68
C TYR A 9 -15.38 5.04 12.72
N ILE A 10 -14.75 5.47 11.63
CA ILE A 10 -13.31 5.76 11.61
C ILE A 10 -12.95 6.83 12.66
N LYS A 11 -13.74 7.90 12.76
CA LYS A 11 -13.52 8.95 13.77
C LYS A 11 -13.64 8.43 15.18
N ASN A 12 -14.69 7.66 15.48
CA ASN A 12 -14.89 7.04 16.79
C ASN A 12 -13.72 6.15 17.20
N LEU A 13 -13.16 5.36 16.26
CA LEU A 13 -11.97 4.55 16.50
C LEU A 13 -10.77 5.42 16.92
N ILE A 14 -10.56 6.54 16.23
CA ILE A 14 -9.45 7.46 16.52
C ILE A 14 -9.65 8.13 17.89
N GLU A 15 -10.86 8.58 18.19
CA GLU A 15 -11.23 9.18 19.47
C GLU A 15 -11.08 8.20 20.64
N SER A 16 -11.27 6.91 20.38
CA SER A 16 -11.03 5.82 21.34
C SER A 16 -9.53 5.46 21.49
N GLY A 17 -8.63 6.22 20.86
CA GLY A 17 -7.18 6.02 20.97
C GLY A 17 -6.58 5.00 20.01
N ILE A 18 -7.35 4.50 19.04
CA ILE A 18 -6.83 3.59 18.03
C ILE A 18 -6.04 4.37 16.98
N ILE A 19 -4.79 3.98 16.78
CA ILE A 19 -3.91 4.58 15.76
C ILE A 19 -4.20 3.92 14.41
N ILE A 20 -4.72 4.68 13.47
CA ILE A 20 -5.00 4.22 12.09
C ILE A 20 -3.90 4.73 11.16
N ILE A 21 -3.24 3.81 10.44
CA ILE A 21 -2.15 4.13 9.52
C ILE A 21 -2.44 3.51 8.15
N PRO A 22 -2.97 4.28 7.18
CA PRO A 22 -3.08 3.81 5.80
C PRO A 22 -1.73 3.33 5.26
N ASN A 23 -1.66 2.10 4.75
CA ASN A 23 -0.49 1.51 4.11
C ASN A 23 -0.86 1.12 2.67
N SER A 24 -0.52 1.98 1.72
CA SER A 24 -1.14 1.96 0.40
C SER A 24 -0.14 2.03 -0.75
N SER A 25 -0.56 1.53 -1.92
CA SER A 25 0.11 1.77 -3.20
C SER A 25 -0.09 3.20 -3.74
N LYS A 26 -0.90 4.01 -3.07
CA LYS A 26 -1.22 5.39 -3.46
C LYS A 26 -0.04 6.34 -3.24
N THR A 27 -0.04 7.43 -3.99
CA THR A 27 0.90 8.54 -3.82
C THR A 27 0.61 9.36 -2.56
N GLU A 28 1.57 10.17 -2.13
CA GLU A 28 1.38 11.14 -1.04
C GLU A 28 0.14 12.01 -1.29
N LYS A 29 -0.01 12.58 -2.49
CA LYS A 29 -1.15 13.45 -2.85
C LYS A 29 -2.50 12.74 -2.78
N GLU A 30 -2.56 11.47 -3.18
CA GLU A 30 -3.81 10.70 -3.08
C GLU A 30 -4.20 10.45 -1.62
N ILE A 31 -3.21 10.24 -0.72
CA ILE A 31 -3.48 9.99 0.70
C ILE A 31 -3.76 11.31 1.43
N ASP A 32 -3.05 12.38 1.10
CA ASP A 32 -3.34 13.71 1.67
C ASP A 32 -4.78 14.13 1.36
N LYS A 33 -5.25 13.88 0.12
CA LYS A 33 -6.64 14.13 -0.23
C LYS A 33 -7.63 13.26 0.57
N PHE A 34 -7.29 12.00 0.82
CA PHE A 34 -8.09 11.14 1.70
C PHE A 34 -8.17 11.74 3.12
N ASN A 35 -7.06 12.23 3.67
CA ASN A 35 -7.02 12.89 4.97
C ASN A 35 -7.86 14.20 4.99
N GLU A 36 -7.83 14.99 3.91
CA GLU A 36 -8.68 16.16 3.74
C GLU A 36 -10.17 15.79 3.72
N GLU A 37 -10.56 14.77 2.96
CA GLU A 37 -11.94 14.28 2.87
C GLU A 37 -12.41 13.67 4.20
N LEU A 38 -11.53 13.01 4.94
CA LEU A 38 -11.81 12.49 6.29
C LEU A 38 -11.98 13.63 7.31
N GLY A 39 -11.24 14.73 7.12
CA GLY A 39 -11.17 15.86 8.04
C GLY A 39 -10.22 15.64 9.22
N ILE A 40 -9.37 14.61 9.14
CA ILE A 40 -8.36 14.25 10.15
C ILE A 40 -7.05 13.91 9.45
N LYS A 41 -5.93 14.43 9.96
CA LYS A 41 -4.60 14.06 9.47
C LYS A 41 -4.15 12.76 10.13
N LEU A 42 -4.07 11.69 9.35
CA LEU A 42 -3.51 10.41 9.78
C LEU A 42 -2.04 10.30 9.36
N PRO A 43 -1.20 9.65 10.16
CA PRO A 43 0.07 9.13 9.67
C PRO A 43 -0.20 8.09 8.58
N TYR A 44 0.71 7.93 7.61
CA TYR A 44 0.50 6.97 6.52
C TYR A 44 1.79 6.44 5.92
N ILE A 45 1.66 5.36 5.16
CA ILE A 45 2.71 4.75 4.36
C ILE A 45 2.26 4.83 2.89
N SER A 46 3.08 5.43 2.03
CA SER A 46 2.77 5.63 0.62
C SER A 46 3.62 4.75 -0.30
N GLU A 47 3.18 4.64 -1.55
CA GLU A 47 3.87 3.97 -2.65
C GLU A 47 4.40 2.58 -2.26
N ASN A 48 3.50 1.74 -1.66
CA ASN A 48 3.79 0.36 -1.28
C ASN A 48 4.94 0.19 -0.26
N GLY A 49 5.09 1.11 0.66
CA GLY A 49 6.11 1.04 1.69
C GLY A 49 7.34 1.91 1.43
N SER A 50 7.33 2.71 0.37
CA SER A 50 8.48 3.53 -0.03
C SER A 50 8.74 4.71 0.91
N SER A 51 7.69 5.27 1.53
CA SER A 51 7.84 6.34 2.51
C SER A 51 6.78 6.30 3.61
N ILE A 52 7.15 6.77 4.80
CA ILE A 52 6.31 6.85 5.98
C ILE A 52 6.17 8.33 6.33
N HIS A 53 4.97 8.77 6.65
CA HIS A 53 4.65 10.17 6.93
C HIS A 53 3.84 10.33 8.20
N GLY A 54 4.02 11.45 8.89
CA GLY A 54 3.13 11.91 9.94
C GLY A 54 3.24 11.16 11.26
N LEU A 55 4.33 10.42 11.55
CA LEU A 55 4.46 9.75 12.84
C LEU A 55 4.54 10.75 14.00
N ASN A 56 5.01 11.98 13.76
CA ASN A 56 4.97 13.08 14.72
C ASN A 56 3.55 13.49 15.16
N LEU A 57 2.51 13.08 14.44
CA LEU A 57 1.11 13.25 14.86
C LEU A 57 0.74 12.33 16.03
N ILE A 58 1.44 11.19 16.17
CA ILE A 58 1.25 10.25 17.27
C ILE A 58 2.08 10.69 18.48
N ASN A 59 3.32 11.07 18.26
CA ASN A 59 4.22 11.56 19.27
C ASN A 59 5.20 12.55 18.64
N SER A 60 5.29 13.76 19.17
CA SER A 60 6.10 14.87 18.64
C SER A 60 7.58 14.55 18.48
N ASN A 61 8.10 13.57 19.26
CA ASN A 61 9.48 13.10 19.16
C ASN A 61 9.72 12.14 17.99
N PHE A 62 8.67 11.68 17.32
CA PHE A 62 8.83 10.81 16.15
C PHE A 62 9.06 11.62 14.88
N PRO A 63 9.75 11.04 13.87
CA PRO A 63 10.02 11.74 12.63
C PRO A 63 8.71 12.01 11.85
N ASN A 64 8.62 13.20 11.25
CA ASN A 64 7.52 13.53 10.36
C ASN A 64 7.57 12.73 9.05
N LYS A 65 8.76 12.46 8.53
CA LYS A 65 8.95 11.71 7.27
C LYS A 65 10.13 10.76 7.36
N ILE A 66 9.96 9.53 6.84
CA ILE A 66 11.03 8.54 6.66
C ILE A 66 10.95 8.06 5.22
N ILE A 67 12.04 8.16 4.48
CA ILE A 67 12.18 7.63 3.12
C ILE A 67 12.89 6.28 3.22
N LEU A 68 12.32 5.24 2.60
CA LEU A 68 12.83 3.86 2.61
C LEU A 68 13.30 3.40 1.23
N SER A 69 13.02 4.17 0.18
CA SER A 69 13.31 3.87 -1.21
C SER A 69 14.16 4.95 -1.84
N ARG A 70 14.92 4.60 -2.87
CA ARG A 70 15.52 5.57 -3.79
C ARG A 70 14.42 6.34 -4.55
N GLU A 71 14.76 7.51 -5.06
CA GLU A 71 13.88 8.27 -5.93
C GLU A 71 13.71 7.57 -7.29
N LYS A 72 12.59 7.80 -7.95
CA LYS A 72 12.23 7.11 -9.21
C LYS A 72 13.25 7.33 -10.33
N GLU A 73 13.92 8.49 -10.37
CA GLU A 73 14.96 8.80 -11.33
C GLU A 73 16.19 7.90 -11.16
N GLU A 74 16.56 7.57 -9.93
CA GLU A 74 17.63 6.62 -9.62
C GLU A 74 17.22 5.19 -9.97
N LEU A 75 15.98 4.82 -9.64
CA LEU A 75 15.44 3.50 -10.02
C LEU A 75 15.46 3.32 -11.53
N LEU A 76 15.07 4.35 -12.28
CA LEU A 76 15.08 4.33 -13.75
C LEU A 76 16.50 4.16 -14.30
N LYS A 77 17.49 4.87 -13.77
CA LYS A 77 18.91 4.73 -14.18
C LYS A 77 19.41 3.30 -13.96
N VAL A 78 19.12 2.72 -12.79
CA VAL A 78 19.50 1.33 -12.50
C VAL A 78 18.79 0.37 -13.45
N PHE A 79 17.50 0.54 -13.65
CA PHE A 79 16.69 -0.27 -14.56
C PHE A 79 17.27 -0.23 -15.99
N GLU A 80 17.50 0.95 -16.55
CA GLU A 80 18.01 1.13 -17.91
C GLU A 80 19.44 0.60 -18.08
N SER A 81 20.27 0.65 -17.02
CA SER A 81 21.67 0.15 -17.08
C SER A 81 21.81 -1.37 -16.88
N LYS A 82 20.85 -2.03 -16.24
CA LYS A 82 20.96 -3.45 -15.84
C LYS A 82 20.03 -4.37 -16.60
N VAL A 83 18.93 -3.89 -17.12
CA VAL A 83 17.97 -4.70 -17.86
C VAL A 83 18.32 -4.67 -19.36
N PRO A 84 18.38 -5.83 -20.04
CA PRO A 84 18.62 -5.87 -21.47
C PRO A 84 17.53 -5.13 -22.27
N GLU A 85 17.95 -4.45 -23.33
CA GLU A 85 17.09 -3.60 -24.17
C GLU A 85 15.86 -4.34 -24.70
N ASN A 86 16.01 -5.59 -25.11
CA ASN A 86 14.90 -6.42 -25.58
C ASN A 86 13.82 -6.68 -24.52
N ILE A 87 14.14 -6.55 -23.23
CA ILE A 87 13.19 -6.64 -22.12
C ILE A 87 12.65 -5.23 -21.79
N ILE A 88 13.52 -4.21 -21.77
CA ILE A 88 13.10 -2.81 -21.56
C ILE A 88 12.00 -2.41 -22.53
N ASN A 89 12.15 -2.75 -23.82
CA ASN A 89 11.19 -2.43 -24.87
C ASN A 89 9.80 -3.07 -24.66
N LYS A 90 9.69 -4.05 -23.76
CA LYS A 90 8.42 -4.67 -23.32
C LYS A 90 7.83 -4.04 -22.07
N CYS A 91 8.54 -3.09 -21.45
CA CYS A 91 8.10 -2.34 -20.27
C CYS A 91 7.60 -0.96 -20.70
N LEU A 92 6.31 -0.83 -20.96
CA LEU A 92 5.71 0.44 -21.37
C LEU A 92 5.50 1.33 -20.14
N LEU A 93 6.46 2.24 -19.87
CA LEU A 93 6.34 3.20 -18.76
C LEU A 93 5.10 4.05 -18.93
N ILE A 94 4.26 4.11 -17.91
CA ILE A 94 3.00 4.86 -17.95
C ILE A 94 3.24 6.35 -18.19
N SER A 95 4.32 6.92 -17.65
CA SER A 95 4.69 8.32 -17.83
C SER A 95 4.99 8.69 -19.29
N LYS A 96 5.35 7.71 -20.13
CA LYS A 96 5.64 7.90 -21.58
C LYS A 96 4.39 7.70 -22.46
N LEU A 97 3.26 7.28 -21.89
CA LEU A 97 2.01 7.10 -22.64
C LEU A 97 1.25 8.43 -22.78
N ASP A 98 0.43 8.53 -23.82
CA ASP A 98 -0.48 9.66 -23.99
C ASP A 98 -1.55 9.71 -22.87
N LYS A 99 -2.08 10.91 -22.61
CA LYS A 99 -3.07 11.15 -21.54
C LYS A 99 -4.28 10.23 -21.62
N LYS A 100 -4.81 9.95 -22.82
CA LYS A 100 -6.00 9.10 -23.00
C LYS A 100 -5.72 7.66 -22.54
N LYS A 101 -4.55 7.12 -22.85
CA LYS A 101 -4.14 5.79 -22.38
C LYS A 101 -3.94 5.77 -20.87
N GLN A 102 -3.31 6.79 -20.29
CA GLN A 102 -3.15 6.93 -18.84
C GLN A 102 -4.52 6.96 -18.14
N GLU A 103 -5.46 7.77 -18.65
CA GLU A 103 -6.84 7.85 -18.14
C GLU A 103 -7.56 6.49 -18.20
N LYS A 104 -7.42 5.75 -19.30
CA LYS A 104 -8.00 4.42 -19.45
C LYS A 104 -7.42 3.41 -18.46
N ILE A 105 -6.09 3.42 -18.25
CA ILE A 105 -5.41 2.49 -17.35
C ILE A 105 -5.81 2.74 -15.90
N PHE A 106 -5.77 4.00 -15.45
CA PHE A 106 -6.08 4.32 -14.05
C PHE A 106 -7.57 4.53 -13.78
N GLY A 107 -8.39 4.74 -14.80
CA GLY A 107 -9.81 5.10 -14.63
C GLY A 107 -9.99 6.45 -13.95
N GLN A 108 -9.00 7.35 -14.09
CA GLN A 108 -8.97 8.68 -13.47
C GLN A 108 -8.72 9.74 -14.53
N LYS A 109 -9.24 10.96 -14.31
CA LYS A 109 -9.09 12.10 -15.21
C LYS A 109 -8.56 13.32 -14.48
N ASP A 110 -8.03 14.28 -15.24
CA ASP A 110 -7.64 15.62 -14.81
C ASP A 110 -6.78 15.65 -13.54
N LYS A 111 -7.22 16.34 -12.47
CA LYS A 111 -6.48 16.45 -11.22
C LYS A 111 -6.23 15.09 -10.57
N LYS A 112 -7.22 14.19 -10.58
CA LYS A 112 -7.07 12.85 -10.00
C LYS A 112 -6.02 12.01 -10.73
N LEU A 113 -5.93 12.13 -12.05
CA LEU A 113 -4.88 11.46 -12.82
C LEU A 113 -3.49 12.04 -12.48
N LYS A 114 -3.38 13.36 -12.36
CA LYS A 114 -2.12 14.00 -11.93
C LYS A 114 -1.67 13.50 -10.56
N ASP A 115 -2.58 13.38 -9.61
CA ASP A 115 -2.29 12.88 -8.26
C ASP A 115 -1.77 11.44 -8.27
N VAL A 116 -2.39 10.55 -9.07
CA VAL A 116 -1.94 9.14 -9.25
C VAL A 116 -0.57 9.05 -9.91
N LEU A 117 -0.25 9.98 -10.81
CA LEU A 117 1.04 10.03 -11.54
C LEU A 117 2.16 10.74 -10.78
N ASP A 118 1.85 11.45 -9.68
CA ASP A 118 2.83 12.18 -8.86
C ASP A 118 3.64 11.24 -7.97
N ARG A 119 4.18 10.19 -8.57
CA ARG A 119 5.00 9.20 -7.89
C ARG A 119 6.44 9.69 -7.71
N LYS A 120 6.99 9.44 -6.54
CA LYS A 120 8.35 9.81 -6.18
C LYS A 120 9.30 8.60 -6.13
N TYR A 121 8.76 7.43 -5.78
CA TYR A 121 9.54 6.25 -5.41
C TYR A 121 9.18 5.02 -6.21
N THR A 122 8.23 5.09 -7.12
CA THR A 122 7.80 3.97 -7.95
C THR A 122 7.59 4.38 -9.39
N LEU A 123 7.83 3.44 -10.32
CA LEU A 123 7.64 3.63 -11.75
C LEU A 123 6.61 2.62 -12.26
N PRO A 124 5.36 3.03 -12.48
CA PRO A 124 4.35 2.16 -13.04
C PRO A 124 4.58 1.93 -14.54
N PHE A 125 4.43 0.67 -14.95
CA PHE A 125 4.52 0.27 -16.35
C PHE A 125 3.58 -0.89 -16.67
N LEU A 126 3.28 -1.09 -17.97
CA LEU A 126 2.64 -2.27 -18.51
C LEU A 126 3.72 -3.20 -19.08
N PHE A 127 3.70 -4.45 -18.67
CA PHE A 127 4.57 -5.45 -19.26
C PHE A 127 3.85 -6.16 -20.41
N THR A 128 4.43 -6.12 -21.62
CA THR A 128 3.86 -6.69 -22.84
C THR A 128 4.54 -7.97 -23.30
N GLY A 129 5.52 -8.43 -22.53
CA GLY A 129 6.25 -9.67 -22.81
C GLY A 129 5.59 -10.92 -22.22
N GLU A 130 6.19 -12.08 -22.50
CA GLU A 130 5.75 -13.37 -22.01
C GLU A 130 6.10 -13.56 -20.51
N LYS A 131 5.44 -14.51 -19.85
CA LYS A 131 5.70 -14.87 -18.44
C LYS A 131 7.17 -15.24 -18.18
N LYS A 132 7.83 -15.94 -19.12
CA LYS A 132 9.25 -16.30 -19.02
C LYS A 132 10.16 -15.05 -18.99
N GLU A 133 9.85 -14.07 -19.80
CA GLU A 133 10.58 -12.80 -19.86
C GLU A 133 10.35 -11.96 -18.61
N LYS A 134 9.13 -11.93 -18.11
CA LYS A 134 8.81 -11.29 -16.83
C LYS A 134 9.60 -11.93 -15.67
N ASN A 135 9.70 -13.24 -15.63
CA ASN A 135 10.49 -13.96 -14.63
C ASN A 135 12.01 -13.63 -14.77
N ARG A 136 12.51 -13.48 -15.99
CA ARG A 136 13.88 -13.03 -16.22
C ARG A 136 14.09 -11.59 -15.74
N LEU A 137 13.15 -10.69 -16.04
CA LEU A 137 13.17 -9.32 -15.54
C LEU A 137 13.24 -9.31 -14.01
N LEU A 138 12.35 -10.03 -13.33
CA LEU A 138 12.33 -10.13 -11.86
C LEU A 138 13.69 -10.59 -11.29
N LYS A 139 14.34 -11.59 -11.88
CA LYS A 139 15.66 -12.04 -11.45
C LYS A 139 16.72 -10.95 -11.56
N ILE A 140 16.72 -10.22 -12.68
CA ILE A 140 17.66 -9.10 -12.90
C ILE A 140 17.42 -7.99 -11.88
N LEU A 141 16.17 -7.62 -11.68
CA LEU A 141 15.80 -6.57 -10.73
C LEU A 141 16.21 -6.93 -9.30
N ASN A 142 15.88 -8.14 -8.85
CA ASN A 142 16.21 -8.61 -7.50
C ASN A 142 17.73 -8.64 -7.26
N ALA A 143 18.54 -9.02 -8.27
CA ALA A 143 20.00 -8.96 -8.19
C ALA A 143 20.56 -7.52 -8.05
N ASN A 144 19.75 -6.50 -8.34
CA ASN A 144 20.12 -5.10 -8.26
C ASN A 144 19.33 -4.33 -7.18
N SER A 145 18.80 -5.05 -6.19
CA SER A 145 17.99 -4.48 -5.10
C SER A 145 16.74 -3.73 -5.59
N LEU A 146 16.21 -4.11 -6.74
CA LEU A 146 14.93 -3.64 -7.28
C LEU A 146 13.93 -4.78 -7.27
N THR A 147 12.64 -4.45 -7.29
CA THR A 147 11.58 -5.46 -7.40
C THR A 147 10.40 -4.92 -8.23
N LEU A 148 9.50 -5.84 -8.58
CA LEU A 148 8.20 -5.49 -9.15
C LEU A 148 7.12 -5.79 -8.13
N GLN A 149 6.29 -4.78 -7.89
CA GLN A 149 5.07 -4.96 -7.13
C GLN A 149 3.89 -4.95 -8.09
N GLU A 150 3.16 -6.06 -8.12
CA GLU A 150 1.99 -6.20 -8.98
C GLU A 150 0.82 -5.45 -8.35
N GLY A 151 0.26 -4.53 -9.11
CA GLY A 151 -1.02 -3.90 -8.80
C GLY A 151 -2.13 -4.50 -9.67
N GLY A 152 -3.37 -4.19 -9.37
CA GLY A 152 -4.51 -4.68 -10.17
C GLY A 152 -4.52 -4.19 -11.63
N ARG A 153 -3.74 -3.17 -11.99
CA ARG A 153 -3.74 -2.54 -13.33
C ARG A 153 -2.36 -2.40 -13.95
N VAL A 154 -1.32 -2.24 -13.14
CA VAL A 154 0.05 -2.00 -13.58
C VAL A 154 1.04 -2.72 -12.69
N SER A 155 2.22 -3.04 -13.23
CA SER A 155 3.38 -3.42 -12.43
C SER A 155 4.12 -2.15 -12.01
N ASN A 156 4.58 -2.08 -10.77
CA ASN A 156 5.37 -0.97 -10.27
C ASN A 156 6.82 -1.42 -10.06
N LEU A 157 7.76 -0.82 -10.77
CA LEU A 157 9.17 -0.92 -10.45
C LEU A 157 9.46 -0.11 -9.20
N CYS A 158 10.08 -0.70 -8.22
CA CYS A 158 10.42 -0.06 -6.95
C CYS A 158 11.69 -0.65 -6.36
N ASP A 159 12.18 -0.02 -5.31
CA ASP A 159 13.22 -0.59 -4.46
C ASP A 159 12.71 -1.86 -3.75
N ASN A 160 13.61 -2.61 -3.12
CA ASN A 160 13.28 -3.77 -2.31
C ASN A 160 12.62 -3.34 -0.98
N VAL A 161 11.54 -2.61 -1.08
CA VAL A 161 10.64 -2.18 0.00
C VAL A 161 9.26 -2.78 -0.23
N ASP A 162 8.50 -2.96 0.83
CA ASP A 162 7.14 -3.48 0.79
C ASP A 162 6.33 -2.99 1.99
N LYS A 163 5.03 -3.30 1.98
CA LYS A 163 4.10 -2.93 3.05
C LYS A 163 4.49 -3.54 4.40
N VAL A 164 5.10 -4.72 4.43
CA VAL A 164 5.52 -5.40 5.66
C VAL A 164 6.73 -4.71 6.28
N LYS A 165 7.76 -4.43 5.48
CA LYS A 165 8.99 -3.77 5.94
C LYS A 165 8.69 -2.40 6.54
N SER A 166 7.83 -1.63 5.87
CA SER A 166 7.42 -0.30 6.35
C SER A 166 6.54 -0.39 7.59
N MET A 167 5.57 -1.30 7.65
CA MET A 167 4.76 -1.59 8.84
C MET A 167 5.65 -1.95 10.03
N ASN A 168 6.59 -2.88 9.85
CA ASN A 168 7.52 -3.29 10.91
C ASN A 168 8.45 -2.15 11.35
N LYS A 169 8.80 -1.22 10.44
CA LYS A 169 9.55 -0.01 10.81
C LYS A 169 8.72 0.90 11.70
N VAL A 170 7.46 1.11 11.38
CA VAL A 170 6.52 1.90 12.19
C VAL A 170 6.35 1.26 13.57
N ILE A 171 6.03 -0.04 13.63
CA ILE A 171 5.86 -0.76 14.90
C ILE A 171 7.10 -0.63 15.79
N ARG A 172 8.32 -0.73 15.23
CA ARG A 172 9.56 -0.54 15.98
C ARG A 172 9.73 0.87 16.54
N ILE A 173 9.21 1.89 15.84
CA ILE A 173 9.25 3.27 16.32
C ILE A 173 8.24 3.45 17.45
N LEU A 174 7.03 2.97 17.29
CA LEU A 174 5.98 3.06 18.30
C LEU A 174 6.36 2.31 19.59
N LYS A 175 7.01 1.16 19.48
CA LYS A 175 7.51 0.39 20.63
C LYS A 175 8.60 1.09 21.47
N LYS A 176 9.09 2.25 21.06
CA LYS A 176 9.99 3.06 21.88
C LYS A 176 9.27 3.80 23.01
N THR A 177 7.98 4.01 22.88
CA THR A 177 7.14 4.72 23.84
C THR A 177 6.00 3.89 24.41
N GLU A 178 5.68 2.76 23.78
CA GLU A 178 4.58 1.89 24.16
C GLU A 178 4.98 0.42 24.01
N ASP A 179 5.16 -0.28 25.12
CA ASP A 179 5.65 -1.67 25.12
C ASP A 179 4.62 -2.69 24.62
N LYS A 180 3.33 -2.41 24.85
CA LYS A 180 2.23 -3.34 24.54
C LYS A 180 1.42 -2.87 23.34
N ILE A 181 1.96 -3.06 22.14
CA ILE A 181 1.25 -2.76 20.90
C ILE A 181 0.64 -4.04 20.34
N LYS A 182 -0.65 -3.97 19.99
CA LYS A 182 -1.34 -4.97 19.19
C LYS A 182 -1.64 -4.39 17.82
N THR A 183 -1.47 -5.21 16.80
CA THR A 183 -1.63 -4.80 15.40
C THR A 183 -2.79 -5.51 14.74
N ILE A 184 -3.67 -4.74 14.11
CA ILE A 184 -4.72 -5.23 13.22
C ILE A 184 -4.31 -4.79 11.81
N ALA A 185 -4.05 -5.73 10.92
CA ALA A 185 -3.82 -5.42 9.52
C ALA A 185 -5.06 -5.75 8.70
N VAL A 186 -5.49 -4.81 7.86
CA VAL A 186 -6.65 -4.98 6.98
C VAL A 186 -6.21 -4.88 5.53
N GLY A 187 -6.63 -5.83 4.72
CA GLY A 187 -6.34 -5.87 3.28
C GLY A 187 -7.50 -6.43 2.48
N ASP A 188 -7.50 -6.16 1.18
CA ASP A 188 -8.51 -6.62 0.23
C ASP A 188 -7.89 -7.17 -1.06
N ASN A 189 -6.55 -7.40 -1.07
CA ASN A 189 -5.86 -7.85 -2.27
C ASN A 189 -4.69 -8.80 -1.96
N TYR A 190 -4.25 -9.58 -2.94
CA TYR A 190 -3.13 -10.53 -2.81
C TYR A 190 -1.83 -9.86 -2.35
N ASN A 191 -1.57 -8.61 -2.72
CA ASN A 191 -0.40 -7.85 -2.27
C ASN A 191 -0.46 -7.43 -0.80
N ASP A 192 -1.58 -7.65 -0.10
CA ASP A 192 -1.74 -7.39 1.32
C ASP A 192 -1.46 -8.63 2.19
N LEU A 193 -1.50 -9.85 1.60
CA LEU A 193 -1.45 -11.10 2.36
C LEU A 193 -0.23 -11.21 3.27
N ASP A 194 0.92 -10.76 2.80
CA ASP A 194 2.14 -10.80 3.63
C ASP A 194 2.05 -9.80 4.80
N MET A 195 1.43 -8.64 4.61
CA MET A 195 1.16 -7.70 5.70
C MET A 195 0.17 -8.31 6.72
N LEU A 196 -0.88 -8.99 6.25
CA LEU A 196 -1.83 -9.68 7.11
C LEU A 196 -1.13 -10.74 7.96
N LYS A 197 -0.32 -11.61 7.36
CA LYS A 197 0.45 -12.67 8.06
C LYS A 197 1.38 -12.14 9.14
N ASN A 198 1.82 -10.89 9.03
CA ASN A 198 2.76 -10.25 9.95
C ASN A 198 2.07 -9.37 11.01
N SER A 199 0.77 -9.51 11.20
CA SER A 199 -0.01 -8.79 12.22
C SER A 199 -0.53 -9.72 13.31
N ASP A 200 -0.90 -9.17 14.49
CA ASP A 200 -1.53 -9.96 15.56
C ASP A 200 -2.93 -10.42 15.18
N VAL A 201 -3.69 -9.59 14.48
CA VAL A 201 -5.03 -9.91 13.96
C VAL A 201 -5.08 -9.61 12.47
N PRO A 202 -4.93 -10.62 11.61
CA PRO A 202 -5.09 -10.48 10.17
C PRO A 202 -6.57 -10.35 9.80
N CYS A 203 -6.90 -9.35 8.98
CA CYS A 203 -8.25 -9.06 8.54
C CYS A 203 -8.33 -8.96 7.02
N LEU A 204 -9.17 -9.77 6.39
CA LEU A 204 -9.39 -9.77 4.97
C LEU A 204 -10.81 -9.29 4.66
N VAL A 205 -10.91 -8.26 3.82
CA VAL A 205 -12.17 -7.74 3.31
C VAL A 205 -12.50 -8.43 1.99
N PHE A 206 -13.76 -8.75 1.78
CA PHE A 206 -14.23 -9.41 0.57
C PHE A 206 -13.83 -8.64 -0.69
N ASN A 207 -13.33 -9.41 -1.66
CA ASN A 207 -13.05 -8.95 -3.02
C ASN A 207 -13.32 -10.14 -3.96
N ASP A 208 -14.06 -9.94 -5.04
CA ASP A 208 -14.44 -10.97 -6.02
C ASP A 208 -13.24 -11.72 -6.64
N GLN A 209 -12.05 -11.13 -6.57
CA GLN A 209 -10.81 -11.74 -7.09
C GLN A 209 -10.21 -12.79 -6.15
N PHE A 210 -10.67 -12.88 -4.89
CA PHE A 210 -10.15 -13.84 -3.94
C PHE A 210 -10.78 -15.21 -4.04
N LYS A 211 -9.91 -16.21 -4.05
CA LYS A 211 -10.28 -17.60 -3.77
C LYS A 211 -9.86 -17.91 -2.34
N LEU A 212 -10.80 -17.82 -1.40
CA LEU A 212 -10.55 -17.98 0.04
C LEU A 212 -9.93 -19.33 0.39
N ASP A 213 -10.26 -20.38 -0.32
CA ASP A 213 -9.69 -21.73 -0.19
C ASP A 213 -8.17 -21.79 -0.42
N GLN A 214 -7.62 -20.79 -1.10
CA GLN A 214 -6.18 -20.66 -1.37
C GLN A 214 -5.43 -19.80 -0.34
N ILE A 215 -6.15 -19.19 0.63
CA ILE A 215 -5.55 -18.30 1.62
C ILE A 215 -5.33 -19.05 2.92
N ASN A 216 -4.06 -19.35 3.20
CA ASN A 216 -3.65 -19.99 4.45
C ASN A 216 -3.04 -18.93 5.40
N ILE A 217 -3.88 -18.30 6.23
CA ILE A 217 -3.48 -17.35 7.27
C ILE A 217 -4.18 -17.78 8.58
N ALA A 218 -3.38 -18.04 9.61
CA ALA A 218 -3.92 -18.42 10.91
C ALA A 218 -4.72 -17.26 11.54
N ASN A 219 -5.82 -17.60 12.19
CA ASN A 219 -6.70 -16.65 12.91
C ASN A 219 -7.28 -15.53 12.04
N LEU A 220 -7.34 -15.72 10.72
CA LEU A 220 -7.88 -14.74 9.78
C LEU A 220 -9.31 -14.34 10.16
N VAL A 221 -9.54 -13.04 10.25
CA VAL A 221 -10.87 -12.43 10.31
C VAL A 221 -11.28 -12.09 8.88
N PHE A 222 -12.50 -12.44 8.51
CA PHE A 222 -12.98 -12.24 7.15
C PHE A 222 -14.38 -11.61 7.16
N SER A 223 -14.62 -10.61 6.30
CA SER A 223 -15.95 -10.10 6.01
C SER A 223 -16.42 -10.57 4.63
N ASN A 224 -17.69 -10.99 4.55
CA ASN A 224 -18.35 -11.32 3.28
C ASN A 224 -18.83 -10.08 2.52
N GLN A 225 -18.65 -8.89 3.08
CA GLN A 225 -19.00 -7.63 2.45
C GLN A 225 -17.76 -6.95 1.87
N PRO A 226 -17.88 -6.26 0.72
CA PRO A 226 -16.79 -5.45 0.18
C PRO A 226 -16.57 -4.19 1.03
N SER A 227 -15.47 -3.49 0.78
CA SER A 227 -15.26 -2.14 1.33
C SER A 227 -16.32 -1.16 0.79
N PRO A 228 -16.76 -0.19 1.62
CA PRO A 228 -16.22 0.15 2.95
C PRO A 228 -16.84 -0.62 4.12
N GLU A 229 -18.03 -1.17 4.01
CA GLU A 229 -18.75 -1.86 5.10
C GLU A 229 -17.95 -3.05 5.62
N GLY A 230 -17.40 -3.87 4.71
CA GLY A 230 -16.56 -5.02 5.08
C GLY A 230 -15.32 -4.63 5.87
N TRP A 231 -14.77 -3.43 5.64
CA TRP A 231 -13.67 -2.92 6.46
C TRP A 231 -14.13 -2.67 7.90
N ALA A 232 -15.28 -2.04 8.08
CA ALA A 232 -15.84 -1.80 9.42
C ALA A 232 -16.15 -3.12 10.14
N ASP A 233 -16.69 -4.13 9.44
CA ASP A 233 -17.01 -5.43 9.99
C ASP A 233 -15.77 -6.14 10.54
N VAL A 234 -14.69 -6.25 9.73
CA VAL A 234 -13.48 -6.94 10.17
C VAL A 234 -12.80 -6.21 11.34
N ILE A 235 -12.87 -4.87 11.39
CA ILE A 235 -12.34 -4.11 12.55
C ILE A 235 -13.14 -4.41 13.81
N LYS A 236 -14.47 -4.41 13.77
CA LYS A 236 -15.30 -4.77 14.93
C LYS A 236 -14.97 -6.17 15.44
N MET A 237 -14.88 -7.15 14.53
CA MET A 237 -14.51 -8.52 14.89
C MET A 237 -13.09 -8.61 15.49
N ALA A 238 -12.13 -7.87 14.93
CA ALA A 238 -10.77 -7.87 15.42
C ALA A 238 -10.63 -7.24 16.81
N LEU A 239 -11.34 -6.13 17.05
CA LEU A 239 -11.37 -5.48 18.36
C LEU A 239 -12.00 -6.37 19.42
N ALA A 240 -13.10 -7.08 19.09
CA ALA A 240 -13.70 -8.05 19.97
C ALA A 240 -12.72 -9.20 20.33
N LYS A 241 -11.93 -9.70 19.35
CA LYS A 241 -10.88 -10.70 19.62
C LYS A 241 -9.78 -10.18 20.56
N LEU A 242 -9.52 -8.88 20.57
CA LEU A 242 -8.54 -8.25 21.45
C LEU A 242 -9.14 -7.82 22.81
N ASN A 243 -10.42 -8.11 23.05
CA ASN A 243 -11.19 -7.64 24.20
C ASN A 243 -11.20 -6.12 24.36
N TYR A 244 -11.22 -5.41 23.21
CA TYR A 244 -11.25 -3.96 23.15
C TYR A 244 -12.64 -3.49 22.74
N ASN A 245 -13.33 -2.76 23.62
CA ASN A 245 -14.65 -2.20 23.36
C ASN A 245 -14.54 -0.73 22.91
N VAL A 246 -15.14 -0.42 21.76
CA VAL A 246 -15.26 0.93 21.19
C VAL A 246 -16.70 1.28 20.99
#